data_47028b0737fc4d90892047ac5e8ebdb1
#
_entry.id   47028b0737fc4d90892047ac5e8ebdb1
#
_cell.length_a   1.000
_cell.length_b   1.000
_cell.length_c   1.000
_cell.angle_alpha   90.00
_cell.angle_beta   90.00
_cell.angle_gamma   90.00
#
_symmetry.space_group_name_H-M   'P 1'
#
loop_
_entity.id
_entity.type
_entity.pdbx_description
1 polymer ?
#
loop_
_entity_poly.entity_id
_entity_poly.type
_entity_poly.pdbx_seq_one_letter_code
_entity_poly.pdbx_strand_id
1 'polypeptide(L)'
;RLIAEGKIKRDKPLAEIAEEEKPFELPVGWEWVRCDDYFLELCTGPFGSMIHQEDYVRDGVPLINPSHMVGGRIIHDPRVTIKAADAERLSAYALSVGDMVLARRGEVGRFAYVTQQEHGWLCGTGSFFVRLYSQCNREYLGLIFSDVRFRQHLQGESVGTTMTNLNQRILLNALLALPPLAEQSRIVTRVEALM
;
A
#
# COMPACT_ATOMS: atom_id res chain seq x y z
N ARG A 1 9.59 20.89 6.15
CA ARG A 1 10.33 21.20 7.39
C ARG A 1 11.53 20.26 7.55
N LEU A 2 11.35 18.92 7.60
CA LEU A 2 12.44 17.95 7.78
C LEU A 2 13.46 17.97 6.64
N ILE A 3 13.04 18.21 5.39
CA ILE A 3 13.93 18.38 4.24
C ILE A 3 14.77 19.65 4.41
N ALA A 4 14.15 20.78 4.82
CA ALA A 4 14.85 22.04 5.04
C ALA A 4 15.84 21.97 6.22
N GLU A 5 15.60 21.09 7.20
CA GLU A 5 16.47 20.82 8.33
C GLU A 5 17.56 19.78 8.02
N GLY A 6 17.64 19.28 6.78
CA GLY A 6 18.62 18.28 6.35
C GLY A 6 18.47 16.88 6.97
N LYS A 7 17.35 16.64 7.67
CA LYS A 7 17.06 15.35 8.34
C LYS A 7 16.58 14.29 7.38
N ILE A 8 16.01 14.69 6.23
CA ILE A 8 15.56 13.80 5.17
C ILE A 8 16.16 14.32 3.86
N LYS A 9 16.82 13.44 3.09
CA LYS A 9 17.24 13.76 1.74
C LYS A 9 15.98 13.86 0.87
N ARG A 10 15.91 14.89 0.04
CA ARG A 10 14.91 14.97 -1.00
C ARG A 10 15.20 13.86 -2.02
N ASP A 11 14.30 12.92 -2.18
CA ASP A 11 14.42 11.95 -3.26
C ASP A 11 14.40 12.70 -4.60
N LYS A 12 15.16 12.17 -5.56
CA LYS A 12 15.11 12.75 -6.91
C LYS A 12 13.69 12.53 -7.44
N PRO A 13 13.06 13.54 -8.03
CA PRO A 13 11.79 13.35 -8.71
C PRO A 13 11.89 12.16 -9.66
N LEU A 14 10.86 11.35 -9.75
CA LEU A 14 10.78 10.32 -10.77
C LEU A 14 10.83 10.97 -12.16
N ALA A 15 11.34 10.24 -13.15
CA ALA A 15 11.35 10.73 -14.52
C ALA A 15 9.92 11.00 -14.99
N GLU A 16 9.75 12.00 -15.86
CA GLU A 16 8.48 12.23 -16.54
C GLU A 16 7.99 10.94 -17.22
N ILE A 17 6.66 10.76 -17.27
CA ILE A 17 6.05 9.58 -17.90
C ILE A 17 6.20 9.74 -19.42
N ALA A 18 6.98 8.86 -20.03
CA ALA A 18 7.14 8.84 -21.48
C ALA A 18 5.87 8.29 -22.17
N GLU A 19 5.65 8.69 -23.43
CA GLU A 19 4.45 8.24 -24.16
C GLU A 19 4.39 6.72 -24.29
N GLU A 20 5.56 6.08 -24.44
CA GLU A 20 5.68 4.62 -24.59
C GLU A 20 5.36 3.85 -23.30
N GLU A 21 5.39 4.55 -22.14
CA GLU A 21 5.01 3.95 -20.85
C GLU A 21 3.49 3.92 -20.66
N LYS A 22 2.73 4.75 -21.38
CA LYS A 22 1.29 4.91 -21.21
C LYS A 22 0.55 3.71 -21.82
N PRO A 23 -0.23 2.95 -21.04
CA PRO A 23 -0.87 1.73 -21.54
C PRO A 23 -1.94 1.97 -22.63
N PHE A 24 -2.58 3.15 -22.60
CA PHE A 24 -3.64 3.55 -23.53
C PHE A 24 -3.91 5.06 -23.45
N GLU A 25 -4.65 5.60 -24.40
CA GLU A 25 -5.10 6.98 -24.36
C GLU A 25 -6.17 7.22 -23.31
N LEU A 26 -6.02 8.30 -22.54
CA LEU A 26 -6.97 8.66 -21.51
C LEU A 26 -8.08 9.59 -22.04
N PRO A 27 -9.27 9.57 -21.43
CA PRO A 27 -10.29 10.57 -21.68
C PRO A 27 -9.80 12.00 -21.37
N VAL A 28 -10.42 13.00 -22.00
CA VAL A 28 -10.10 14.40 -21.76
C VAL A 28 -10.31 14.73 -20.28
N GLY A 29 -9.30 15.35 -19.68
CA GLY A 29 -9.29 15.73 -18.27
C GLY A 29 -8.78 14.66 -17.31
N TRP A 30 -8.38 13.49 -17.83
CA TRP A 30 -7.66 12.47 -17.06
C TRP A 30 -6.16 12.61 -17.27
N GLU A 31 -5.38 12.20 -16.29
CA GLU A 31 -3.93 12.24 -16.34
C GLU A 31 -3.33 10.89 -15.91
N TRP A 32 -2.18 10.52 -16.51
CA TRP A 32 -1.35 9.47 -15.98
C TRP A 32 -0.47 10.04 -14.88
N VAL A 33 -0.48 9.42 -13.71
CA VAL A 33 0.40 9.76 -12.60
C VAL A 33 1.10 8.51 -12.10
N ARG A 34 2.24 8.65 -11.45
CA ARG A 34 2.87 7.53 -10.75
C ARG A 34 2.26 7.34 -9.36
N CYS A 35 2.28 6.13 -8.85
CA CYS A 35 1.86 5.87 -7.46
C CYS A 35 2.61 6.77 -6.46
N ASP A 36 3.87 7.10 -6.74
CA ASP A 36 4.69 8.01 -5.92
C ASP A 36 4.05 9.39 -5.73
N ASP A 37 3.44 9.91 -6.80
CA ASP A 37 2.75 11.21 -6.76
C ASP A 37 1.43 11.16 -5.94
N TYR A 38 0.91 9.96 -5.75
CA TYR A 38 -0.35 9.72 -5.03
C TYR A 38 -0.12 9.37 -3.55
N PHE A 39 1.09 8.92 -3.19
CA PHE A 39 1.43 8.47 -1.86
C PHE A 39 2.17 9.54 -1.06
N LEU A 40 1.70 9.82 0.14
CA LEU A 40 2.44 10.63 1.11
C LEU A 40 3.61 9.85 1.72
N GLU A 41 3.41 8.56 1.96
CA GLU A 41 4.39 7.66 2.54
C GLU A 41 4.16 6.22 2.06
N LEU A 42 5.24 5.52 1.74
CA LEU A 42 5.24 4.07 1.51
C LEU A 42 6.28 3.44 2.42
N CYS A 43 5.86 2.53 3.28
CA CYS A 43 6.74 1.83 4.20
C CYS A 43 6.64 0.31 4.00
N THR A 44 7.79 -0.36 3.97
CA THR A 44 7.87 -1.83 4.01
C THR A 44 7.80 -2.28 5.46
N GLY A 45 6.99 -3.27 5.77
CA GLY A 45 6.95 -3.87 7.10
C GLY A 45 8.31 -4.42 7.56
N PRO A 46 8.51 -4.69 8.85
CA PRO A 46 9.77 -5.15 9.41
C PRO A 46 10.22 -6.45 8.76
N PHE A 47 11.54 -6.63 8.60
CA PHE A 47 12.12 -7.80 7.95
C PHE A 47 13.46 -8.22 8.57
N GLY A 48 13.93 -9.41 8.21
CA GLY A 48 15.21 -9.94 8.69
C GLY A 48 15.22 -10.13 10.20
N SER A 49 16.25 -9.64 10.87
CA SER A 49 16.44 -9.77 12.31
C SER A 49 15.54 -8.85 13.17
N MET A 50 14.68 -8.05 12.56
CA MET A 50 13.82 -7.12 13.31
C MET A 50 12.69 -7.84 14.04
N ILE A 51 12.21 -8.96 13.49
CA ILE A 51 11.16 -9.81 14.05
C ILE A 51 11.28 -11.23 13.49
N HIS A 52 11.16 -12.22 14.36
CA HIS A 52 11.15 -13.63 14.03
C HIS A 52 9.85 -14.29 14.47
N GLN A 53 9.58 -15.48 13.95
CA GLN A 53 8.35 -16.21 14.29
C GLN A 53 8.31 -16.60 15.78
N GLU A 54 9.45 -16.76 16.41
CA GLU A 54 9.60 -17.04 17.85
C GLU A 54 9.24 -15.85 18.75
N ASP A 55 9.18 -14.62 18.20
CA ASP A 55 8.74 -13.41 18.92
C ASP A 55 7.23 -13.33 19.04
N TYR A 56 6.50 -14.20 18.33
CA TYR A 56 5.04 -14.16 18.35
C TYR A 56 4.50 -14.67 19.68
N VAL A 57 3.52 -13.94 20.19
CA VAL A 57 2.78 -14.25 21.41
C VAL A 57 1.28 -14.32 21.09
N ARG A 58 0.48 -14.81 22.02
CA ARG A 58 -0.98 -14.71 21.91
C ARG A 58 -1.45 -13.41 22.54
N ASP A 59 -2.47 -12.81 21.93
CA ASP A 59 -3.20 -11.66 22.47
C ASP A 59 -2.32 -10.44 22.76
N GLY A 60 -1.23 -10.28 21.99
CA GLY A 60 -0.38 -9.08 21.96
C GLY A 60 -0.86 -8.04 20.95
N VAL A 61 0.07 -7.19 20.47
CA VAL A 61 -0.18 -6.22 19.40
C VAL A 61 -0.17 -6.93 18.05
N PRO A 62 -1.26 -6.86 17.25
CA PRO A 62 -1.35 -7.58 15.99
C PRO A 62 -0.34 -7.12 14.93
N LEU A 63 0.20 -8.11 14.19
CA LEU A 63 0.99 -7.92 12.99
C LEU A 63 0.17 -8.28 11.75
N ILE A 64 0.07 -7.37 10.80
CA ILE A 64 -0.78 -7.54 9.63
C ILE A 64 0.03 -8.02 8.44
N ASN A 65 -0.04 -9.31 8.18
CA ASN A 65 0.57 -10.00 7.05
C ASN A 65 -0.43 -10.13 5.87
N PRO A 66 0.01 -10.47 4.66
CA PRO A 66 -0.87 -10.63 3.50
C PRO A 66 -2.08 -11.55 3.72
N SER A 67 -1.93 -12.62 4.50
CA SER A 67 -3.04 -13.56 4.82
C SER A 67 -4.19 -12.93 5.60
N HIS A 68 -3.94 -11.79 6.25
CA HIS A 68 -4.96 -11.08 7.05
C HIS A 68 -5.79 -10.11 6.20
N MET A 69 -5.48 -9.91 4.91
CA MET A 69 -6.20 -9.01 4.02
C MET A 69 -7.26 -9.78 3.24
N VAL A 70 -8.52 -9.61 3.58
CA VAL A 70 -9.65 -10.33 2.98
C VAL A 70 -10.74 -9.34 2.58
N GLY A 71 -11.06 -9.26 1.29
CA GLY A 71 -12.14 -8.40 0.78
C GLY A 71 -11.99 -6.92 1.17
N GLY A 72 -10.77 -6.38 1.12
CA GLY A 72 -10.49 -4.99 1.50
C GLY A 72 -10.50 -4.71 3.01
N ARG A 73 -10.65 -5.74 3.85
CA ARG A 73 -10.70 -5.65 5.32
C ARG A 73 -9.54 -6.41 5.94
N ILE A 74 -9.19 -6.04 7.16
CA ILE A 74 -8.19 -6.74 7.97
C ILE A 74 -8.90 -7.72 8.91
N ILE A 75 -8.53 -9.00 8.81
CA ILE A 75 -8.93 -10.06 9.75
C ILE A 75 -7.67 -10.56 10.42
N HIS A 76 -7.42 -10.16 11.66
CA HIS A 76 -6.21 -10.55 12.35
C HIS A 76 -6.29 -11.97 12.93
N ASP A 77 -5.13 -12.60 13.08
CA ASP A 77 -4.95 -13.85 13.78
C ASP A 77 -4.37 -13.56 15.18
N PRO A 78 -5.06 -13.94 16.29
CA PRO A 78 -4.55 -13.71 17.65
C PRO A 78 -3.23 -14.42 17.96
N ARG A 79 -2.80 -15.34 17.09
CA ARG A 79 -1.48 -16.01 17.17
C ARG A 79 -0.36 -15.22 16.49
N VAL A 80 -0.69 -14.22 15.68
CA VAL A 80 0.27 -13.39 14.92
C VAL A 80 0.29 -12.00 15.53
N THR A 81 0.73 -11.96 16.78
CA THR A 81 0.84 -10.75 17.59
C THR A 81 2.19 -10.73 18.29
N ILE A 82 2.64 -9.58 18.75
CA ILE A 82 3.91 -9.42 19.47
C ILE A 82 3.72 -8.70 20.81
N LYS A 83 4.70 -8.80 21.68
CA LYS A 83 4.70 -8.11 22.98
C LYS A 83 4.66 -6.59 22.80
N ALA A 84 4.06 -5.87 23.74
CA ALA A 84 3.98 -4.42 23.71
C ALA A 84 5.37 -3.73 23.61
N ALA A 85 6.38 -4.27 24.29
CA ALA A 85 7.76 -3.75 24.23
C ALA A 85 8.36 -3.86 22.81
N ASP A 86 8.08 -4.95 22.09
CA ASP A 86 8.53 -5.11 20.70
C ASP A 86 7.73 -4.20 19.76
N ALA A 87 6.43 -4.03 20.01
CA ALA A 87 5.61 -3.10 19.27
C ALA A 87 6.08 -1.65 19.42
N GLU A 88 6.50 -1.24 20.61
CA GLU A 88 7.09 0.08 20.87
C GLU A 88 8.40 0.25 20.08
N ARG A 89 9.28 -0.74 20.10
CA ARG A 89 10.53 -0.76 19.31
C ARG A 89 10.26 -0.68 17.80
N LEU A 90 9.16 -1.23 17.34
CA LEU A 90 8.72 -1.27 15.94
C LEU A 90 7.66 -0.20 15.61
N SER A 91 7.53 0.84 16.42
CA SER A 91 6.52 1.91 16.28
C SER A 91 6.54 2.63 14.93
N ALA A 92 7.68 2.64 14.22
CA ALA A 92 7.78 3.15 12.86
C ALA A 92 6.89 2.39 11.84
N TYR A 93 6.47 1.17 12.19
CA TYR A 93 5.59 0.33 11.36
C TYR A 93 4.13 0.37 11.83
N ALA A 94 3.81 1.25 12.79
CA ALA A 94 2.45 1.37 13.30
C ALA A 94 1.49 1.94 12.27
N LEU A 95 0.36 1.28 12.15
CA LEU A 95 -0.72 1.62 11.23
C LEU A 95 -1.59 2.73 11.81
N SER A 96 -2.02 3.63 10.97
CA SER A 96 -2.93 4.73 11.29
C SER A 96 -4.24 4.59 10.53
N VAL A 97 -5.32 5.14 11.09
CA VAL A 97 -6.62 5.18 10.40
C VAL A 97 -6.48 5.83 9.03
N GLY A 98 -7.00 5.16 8.01
CA GLY A 98 -6.92 5.61 6.62
C GLY A 98 -5.71 5.08 5.84
N ASP A 99 -4.72 4.47 6.51
CA ASP A 99 -3.66 3.75 5.80
C ASP A 99 -4.24 2.61 4.96
N MET A 100 -3.58 2.30 3.85
CA MET A 100 -3.83 1.09 3.06
C MET A 100 -2.68 0.12 3.27
N VAL A 101 -2.99 -1.11 3.70
CA VAL A 101 -1.99 -2.18 3.78
C VAL A 101 -2.03 -2.98 2.49
N LEU A 102 -0.87 -3.29 1.92
CA LEU A 102 -0.70 -3.94 0.62
C LEU A 102 0.16 -5.20 0.76
N ALA A 103 -0.26 -6.29 0.14
CA ALA A 103 0.53 -7.51 0.04
C ALA A 103 1.66 -7.35 -0.98
N ARG A 104 2.90 -7.60 -0.54
CA ARG A 104 4.07 -7.64 -1.44
C ARG A 104 4.47 -9.06 -1.83
N ARG A 105 3.91 -10.09 -1.20
CA ARG A 105 4.16 -11.51 -1.45
C ARG A 105 2.84 -12.27 -1.55
N GLY A 106 2.89 -13.43 -2.21
CA GLY A 106 1.69 -14.22 -2.46
C GLY A 106 0.81 -13.53 -3.49
N GLU A 107 -0.37 -13.11 -3.12
CA GLU A 107 -1.28 -12.36 -3.99
C GLU A 107 -0.91 -10.87 -3.99
N VAL A 108 0.08 -10.54 -4.81
CA VAL A 108 0.62 -9.17 -4.95
C VAL A 108 -0.50 -8.18 -5.29
N GLY A 109 -0.50 -7.04 -4.60
CA GLY A 109 -1.51 -6.00 -4.77
C GLY A 109 -2.83 -6.25 -4.04
N ARG A 110 -2.99 -7.38 -3.32
CA ARG A 110 -4.08 -7.53 -2.36
C ARG A 110 -3.94 -6.45 -1.29
N PHE A 111 -5.05 -5.84 -0.89
CA PHE A 111 -5.02 -4.75 0.06
C PHE A 111 -6.15 -4.83 1.09
N ALA A 112 -6.00 -4.03 2.14
CA ALA A 112 -7.04 -3.73 3.12
C ALA A 112 -6.86 -2.32 3.68
N TYR A 113 -7.95 -1.69 4.09
CA TYR A 113 -7.91 -0.39 4.75
C TYR A 113 -7.82 -0.54 6.26
N VAL A 114 -7.05 0.35 6.86
CA VAL A 114 -6.95 0.49 8.31
C VAL A 114 -8.11 1.35 8.81
N THR A 115 -8.91 0.79 9.70
CA THR A 115 -9.99 1.48 10.38
C THR A 115 -9.59 1.89 11.79
N GLN A 116 -10.52 2.42 12.59
CA GLN A 116 -10.26 2.74 13.99
C GLN A 116 -9.90 1.50 14.82
N GLN A 117 -10.38 0.32 14.43
CA GLN A 117 -10.10 -0.93 15.12
C GLN A 117 -8.63 -1.32 15.03
N GLU A 118 -8.01 -1.12 13.88
CA GLU A 118 -6.61 -1.52 13.60
C GLU A 118 -5.61 -0.40 13.89
N HIS A 119 -6.07 0.74 14.38
CA HIS A 119 -5.17 1.84 14.74
C HIS A 119 -4.15 1.40 15.81
N GLY A 120 -2.87 1.62 15.51
CA GLY A 120 -1.77 1.19 16.38
C GLY A 120 -1.31 -0.26 16.19
N TRP A 121 -1.99 -1.07 15.38
CA TRP A 121 -1.46 -2.36 14.95
C TRP A 121 -0.25 -2.17 14.04
N LEU A 122 0.49 -3.22 13.78
CA LEU A 122 1.73 -3.11 13.01
C LEU A 122 1.62 -3.73 11.62
N CYS A 123 2.23 -3.07 10.64
CA CYS A 123 2.46 -3.67 9.33
C CYS A 123 3.42 -4.84 9.47
N GLY A 124 3.06 -6.00 8.92
CA GLY A 124 3.85 -7.23 9.00
C GLY A 124 4.87 -7.38 7.87
N THR A 125 5.72 -8.40 7.99
CA THR A 125 6.91 -8.62 7.13
C THR A 125 6.61 -8.75 5.63
N GLY A 126 5.48 -9.34 5.27
CA GLY A 126 5.09 -9.56 3.87
C GLY A 126 4.28 -8.44 3.26
N SER A 127 4.17 -7.31 3.93
CA SER A 127 3.27 -6.22 3.59
C SER A 127 4.00 -4.89 3.41
N PHE A 128 3.34 -3.97 2.72
CA PHE A 128 3.58 -2.54 2.79
C PHE A 128 2.43 -1.88 3.55
N PHE A 129 2.63 -0.67 4.07
CA PHE A 129 1.54 0.26 4.25
C PHE A 129 1.79 1.53 3.45
N VAL A 130 0.70 2.15 3.02
CA VAL A 130 0.67 3.38 2.25
C VAL A 130 -0.17 4.40 2.99
N ARG A 131 0.36 5.59 3.18
CA ARG A 131 -0.39 6.79 3.59
C ARG A 131 -0.66 7.64 2.37
N LEU A 132 -1.88 8.13 2.25
CA LEU A 132 -2.27 8.98 1.15
C LEU A 132 -2.27 10.44 1.57
N TYR A 133 -2.05 11.33 0.60
CA TYR A 133 -2.36 12.73 0.82
C TYR A 133 -3.86 12.89 1.13
N SER A 134 -4.21 13.85 1.97
CA SER A 134 -5.60 14.08 2.40
C SER A 134 -6.56 14.41 1.26
N GLN A 135 -6.05 14.85 0.12
CA GLN A 135 -6.82 15.15 -1.09
C GLN A 135 -7.08 13.93 -1.97
N CYS A 136 -6.41 12.79 -1.71
CA CYS A 136 -6.55 11.59 -2.51
C CYS A 136 -7.84 10.83 -2.14
N ASN A 137 -8.51 10.29 -3.15
CA ASN A 137 -9.66 9.42 -2.98
C ASN A 137 -9.16 7.97 -2.80
N ARG A 138 -9.18 7.49 -1.57
CA ARG A 138 -8.70 6.14 -1.24
C ARG A 138 -9.58 5.04 -1.82
N GLU A 139 -10.89 5.27 -1.89
CA GLU A 139 -11.84 4.32 -2.44
C GLU A 139 -11.59 4.11 -3.94
N TYR A 140 -11.30 5.19 -4.68
CA TYR A 140 -10.87 5.10 -6.07
C TYR A 140 -9.56 4.32 -6.23
N LEU A 141 -8.57 4.58 -5.37
CA LEU A 141 -7.33 3.80 -5.36
C LEU A 141 -7.62 2.31 -5.11
N GLY A 142 -8.53 2.00 -4.20
CA GLY A 142 -8.96 0.63 -3.94
C GLY A 142 -9.56 -0.06 -5.18
N LEU A 143 -10.32 0.66 -6.00
CA LEU A 143 -10.82 0.13 -7.27
C LEU A 143 -9.67 -0.22 -8.23
N ILE A 144 -8.65 0.64 -8.33
CA ILE A 144 -7.46 0.37 -9.16
C ILE A 144 -6.75 -0.89 -8.67
N PHE A 145 -6.49 -1.03 -7.36
CA PHE A 145 -5.87 -2.22 -6.79
C PHE A 145 -6.77 -3.48 -6.86
N SER A 146 -8.07 -3.31 -7.06
CA SER A 146 -9.01 -4.41 -7.33
C SER A 146 -8.99 -4.86 -8.78
N ASP A 147 -8.53 -4.04 -9.72
CA ASP A 147 -8.44 -4.39 -11.13
C ASP A 147 -7.41 -5.51 -11.37
N VAL A 148 -7.85 -6.56 -12.03
CA VAL A 148 -7.00 -7.74 -12.29
C VAL A 148 -5.80 -7.38 -13.16
N ARG A 149 -5.97 -6.50 -14.16
CA ARG A 149 -4.90 -6.09 -15.08
C ARG A 149 -3.83 -5.28 -14.37
N PHE A 150 -4.24 -4.37 -13.47
CA PHE A 150 -3.30 -3.61 -12.65
C PHE A 150 -2.47 -4.55 -11.75
N ARG A 151 -3.10 -5.50 -11.09
CA ARG A 151 -2.39 -6.50 -10.26
C ARG A 151 -1.47 -7.41 -11.09
N GLN A 152 -1.92 -7.83 -12.30
CA GLN A 152 -1.07 -8.60 -13.21
C GLN A 152 0.14 -7.81 -13.68
N HIS A 153 0.00 -6.51 -13.93
CA HIS A 153 1.13 -5.63 -14.25
C HIS A 153 2.12 -5.59 -13.10
N LEU A 154 1.69 -5.34 -11.86
CA LEU A 154 2.55 -5.36 -10.68
C LEU A 154 3.25 -6.72 -10.48
N GLN A 155 2.59 -7.82 -10.79
CA GLN A 155 3.15 -9.16 -10.74
C GLN A 155 4.18 -9.37 -11.84
N GLY A 156 3.89 -8.96 -13.07
CA GLY A 156 4.77 -9.10 -14.24
C GLY A 156 6.10 -8.38 -14.02
N GLU A 157 6.06 -7.16 -13.53
CA GLU A 157 7.27 -6.38 -13.18
C GLU A 157 8.06 -7.01 -12.01
N SER A 158 7.41 -7.85 -11.21
CA SER A 158 8.04 -8.54 -10.07
C SER A 158 8.72 -9.87 -10.46
N VAL A 159 8.61 -10.31 -11.71
CA VAL A 159 9.19 -11.56 -12.22
C VAL A 159 10.69 -11.36 -12.47
N GLY A 160 11.50 -12.17 -11.84
CA GLY A 160 12.99 -12.15 -11.95
C GLY A 160 13.67 -12.62 -10.67
N THR A 161 12.88 -12.86 -9.62
CA THR A 161 13.34 -13.48 -8.37
C THR A 161 12.65 -14.82 -8.17
N THR A 162 13.28 -15.72 -7.43
CA THR A 162 12.78 -17.08 -7.12
C THR A 162 11.38 -17.08 -6.46
N MET A 163 10.90 -15.93 -6.00
CA MET A 163 9.56 -15.68 -5.47
C MET A 163 9.09 -14.31 -5.93
N THR A 164 7.86 -14.24 -6.46
CA THR A 164 7.20 -12.96 -6.80
C THR A 164 7.17 -12.08 -5.55
N ASN A 165 7.91 -10.98 -5.59
CA ASN A 165 8.06 -10.07 -4.45
C ASN A 165 8.02 -8.63 -4.94
N LEU A 166 6.87 -7.98 -4.75
CA LEU A 166 6.72 -6.56 -5.06
C LEU A 166 7.68 -5.74 -4.18
N ASN A 167 8.49 -4.92 -4.80
CA ASN A 167 9.36 -3.97 -4.11
C ASN A 167 8.80 -2.54 -4.24
N GLN A 168 9.30 -1.63 -3.40
CA GLN A 168 8.84 -0.24 -3.39
C GLN A 168 9.01 0.43 -4.76
N ARG A 169 10.15 0.20 -5.43
CA ARG A 169 10.43 0.82 -6.74
C ARG A 169 9.38 0.46 -7.79
N ILE A 170 8.98 -0.80 -7.87
CA ILE A 170 7.95 -1.25 -8.81
C ILE A 170 6.62 -0.56 -8.48
N LEU A 171 6.24 -0.56 -7.21
CA LEU A 171 4.99 0.05 -6.77
C LEU A 171 4.96 1.56 -7.02
N LEU A 172 6.02 2.29 -6.66
CA LEU A 172 6.09 3.74 -6.84
C LEU A 172 6.07 4.16 -8.31
N ASN A 173 6.66 3.35 -9.21
CA ASN A 173 6.67 3.62 -10.64
C ASN A 173 5.39 3.19 -11.36
N ALA A 174 4.51 2.40 -10.73
CA ALA A 174 3.27 1.97 -11.37
C ALA A 174 2.38 3.17 -11.72
N LEU A 175 1.78 3.12 -12.91
CA LEU A 175 0.96 4.21 -13.45
C LEU A 175 -0.49 4.08 -13.03
N LEU A 176 -1.07 5.19 -12.60
CA LEU A 176 -2.48 5.33 -12.26
C LEU A 176 -3.15 6.25 -13.30
N ALA A 177 -4.28 5.80 -13.86
CA ALA A 177 -5.16 6.67 -14.64
C ALA A 177 -6.01 7.50 -13.67
N LEU A 178 -5.76 8.80 -13.59
CA LEU A 178 -6.35 9.66 -12.57
C LEU A 178 -7.35 10.65 -13.17
N PRO A 179 -8.67 10.46 -12.96
CA PRO A 179 -9.69 11.45 -13.28
C PRO A 179 -9.74 12.58 -12.25
N PRO A 180 -10.42 13.70 -12.56
CA PRO A 180 -10.74 14.72 -11.57
C PRO A 180 -11.47 14.13 -10.35
N LEU A 181 -11.24 14.68 -9.15
CA LEU A 181 -11.78 14.14 -7.88
C LEU A 181 -13.30 13.90 -7.90
N ALA A 182 -14.07 14.82 -8.51
CA ALA A 182 -15.52 14.65 -8.63
C ALA A 182 -15.89 13.42 -9.48
N GLU A 183 -15.07 13.09 -10.46
CA GLU A 183 -15.26 11.91 -11.30
C GLU A 183 -14.83 10.64 -10.59
N GLN A 184 -13.71 10.65 -9.85
CA GLN A 184 -13.31 9.54 -8.99
C GLN A 184 -14.47 9.14 -8.07
N SER A 185 -15.10 10.10 -7.39
CA SER A 185 -16.23 9.86 -6.48
C SER A 185 -17.45 9.28 -7.22
N ARG A 186 -17.74 9.76 -8.43
CA ARG A 186 -18.84 9.21 -9.26
C ARG A 186 -18.56 7.76 -9.69
N ILE A 187 -17.31 7.47 -10.05
CA ILE A 187 -16.90 6.11 -10.43
C ILE A 187 -17.06 5.17 -9.23
N VAL A 188 -16.54 5.55 -8.07
CA VAL A 188 -16.70 4.77 -6.83
C VAL A 188 -18.16 4.48 -6.55
N THR A 189 -19.00 5.51 -6.46
CA THR A 189 -20.44 5.33 -6.20
C THR A 189 -21.11 4.41 -7.23
N ARG A 190 -20.73 4.54 -8.51
CA ARG A 190 -21.32 3.71 -9.57
C ARG A 190 -20.90 2.24 -9.46
N VAL A 191 -19.64 1.98 -9.15
CA VAL A 191 -19.13 0.62 -8.98
C VAL A 191 -19.75 -0.04 -7.75
N GLU A 192 -19.81 0.66 -6.61
CA GLU A 192 -20.45 0.16 -5.39
C GLU A 192 -21.92 -0.20 -5.58
N ALA A 193 -22.64 0.55 -6.40
CA ALA A 193 -24.04 0.26 -6.72
C ALA A 193 -24.24 -0.97 -7.63
N LEU A 194 -23.17 -1.52 -8.20
CA LEU A 194 -23.19 -2.69 -9.09
C LEU A 194 -22.71 -3.98 -8.40
N MET A 195 -22.12 -3.85 -7.21
CA MET A 195 -21.64 -4.98 -6.40
C MET A 195 -22.70 -5.44 -5.40
#